data_83fcdbdbbbc1ea1d8d0a4f3bd26afc33
#
_entry.id   83fcdbdbbbc1ea1d8d0a4f3bd26afc33
#
_cell.length_a   1.000
_cell.length_b   1.000
_cell.length_c   1.000
_cell.angle_alpha   90.00
_cell.angle_beta   90.00
_cell.angle_gamma   90.00
#
_symmetry.space_group_name_H-M   'P 1'
#
loop_
_entity.id
_entity.type
_entity.pdbx_description
1 polymer ?
#
loop_
_entity_poly.entity_id
_entity_poly.type
_entity_poly.pdbx_seq_one_letter_code
_entity_poly.pdbx_strand_id
1 'polypeptide(L)'
;REASIVCREIKRLIKEEHLKYSDIAILYRTNAQSRTFEEEMRKPEVGMGANYRIYGGLSFYQRKEIKDIIAYFRLIVNPDDEEAFRRIINYPARGIGNTTIMKIVAAAEQDGVSLWEVVSRPSEHALDVNKGTMTKLLGFRALIASFIEEAKEKDALKLGQEIIEKSGIKADLGKDQSAEGD
;
A
#
# COMPACT_ATOMS: atom_id res chain seq x y z
N ARG A 1 -8.74 -9.93 -22.59
CA ARG A 1 -9.45 -10.85 -23.54
C ARG A 1 -9.68 -12.23 -22.94
N GLU A 2 -8.66 -12.90 -22.40
CA GLU A 2 -8.75 -14.25 -21.85
C GLU A 2 -9.70 -14.32 -20.64
N ALA A 3 -9.48 -13.48 -19.63
CA ALA A 3 -10.32 -13.44 -18.43
C ALA A 3 -11.81 -13.19 -18.76
N SER A 4 -12.11 -12.36 -19.73
CA SER A 4 -13.47 -12.06 -20.18
C SER A 4 -14.17 -13.29 -20.79
N ILE A 5 -13.41 -14.10 -21.53
CA ILE A 5 -13.92 -15.37 -22.11
C ILE A 5 -14.21 -16.36 -21.00
N VAL A 6 -13.27 -16.55 -20.07
CA VAL A 6 -13.41 -17.46 -18.92
C VAL A 6 -14.59 -17.07 -18.04
N CYS A 7 -14.73 -15.77 -17.69
CA CYS A 7 -15.88 -15.30 -16.91
C CYS A 7 -17.23 -15.55 -17.62
N ARG A 8 -17.26 -15.41 -18.92
CA ARG A 8 -18.47 -15.71 -19.72
C ARG A 8 -18.79 -17.20 -19.69
N GLU A 9 -17.79 -18.05 -19.82
CA GLU A 9 -17.95 -19.49 -19.76
C GLU A 9 -18.41 -19.96 -18.38
N ILE A 10 -17.88 -19.42 -17.31
CA ILE A 10 -18.35 -19.69 -15.94
C ILE A 10 -19.83 -19.35 -15.79
N LYS A 11 -20.27 -18.19 -16.31
CA LYS A 11 -21.70 -17.83 -16.30
C LYS A 11 -22.56 -18.82 -17.09
N ARG A 12 -22.09 -19.29 -18.25
CA ARG A 12 -22.77 -20.28 -19.03
C ARG A 12 -22.96 -21.57 -18.24
N LEU A 13 -21.89 -22.10 -17.65
CA LEU A 13 -21.89 -23.32 -16.85
C LEU A 13 -22.87 -23.24 -15.67
N ILE A 14 -22.88 -22.11 -14.96
CA ILE A 14 -23.80 -21.90 -13.83
C ILE A 14 -25.26 -21.86 -14.33
N LYS A 15 -25.52 -21.18 -15.44
CA LYS A 15 -26.88 -20.98 -15.94
C LYS A 15 -27.44 -22.22 -16.64
N GLU A 16 -26.64 -22.88 -17.46
CA GLU A 16 -27.09 -23.97 -18.32
C GLU A 16 -26.88 -25.36 -17.69
N GLU A 17 -25.79 -25.53 -16.94
CA GLU A 17 -25.44 -26.80 -16.32
C GLU A 17 -25.72 -26.84 -14.81
N HIS A 18 -26.26 -25.74 -14.26
CA HIS A 18 -26.62 -25.59 -12.84
C HIS A 18 -25.47 -25.85 -11.86
N LEU A 19 -24.22 -25.63 -12.29
CA LEU A 19 -23.04 -25.71 -11.40
C LEU A 19 -23.05 -24.58 -10.37
N LYS A 20 -22.43 -24.84 -9.21
CA LYS A 20 -22.18 -23.81 -8.18
C LYS A 20 -20.81 -23.19 -8.45
N TYR A 21 -20.58 -21.96 -7.95
CA TYR A 21 -19.26 -21.33 -7.98
C TYR A 21 -18.19 -22.21 -7.31
N SER A 22 -18.55 -22.96 -6.27
CA SER A 22 -17.67 -23.90 -5.57
C SER A 22 -17.18 -25.07 -6.41
N ASP A 23 -17.87 -25.35 -7.51
CA ASP A 23 -17.58 -26.51 -8.37
C ASP A 23 -16.62 -26.14 -9.51
N ILE A 24 -16.24 -24.85 -9.59
CA ILE A 24 -15.43 -24.31 -10.68
C ILE A 24 -14.10 -23.81 -10.13
N ALA A 25 -12.99 -24.17 -10.77
CA ALA A 25 -11.67 -23.67 -10.47
C ALA A 25 -11.01 -23.10 -11.73
N ILE A 26 -10.34 -21.96 -11.59
CA ILE A 26 -9.49 -21.39 -12.64
C ILE A 26 -8.04 -21.68 -12.27
N LEU A 27 -7.36 -22.42 -13.15
CA LEU A 27 -5.94 -22.71 -12.99
C LEU A 27 -5.13 -21.76 -13.88
N TYR A 28 -4.12 -21.13 -13.32
CA TYR A 28 -3.22 -20.24 -14.04
C TYR A 28 -1.75 -20.51 -13.67
N ARG A 29 -0.85 -20.16 -14.57
CA ARG A 29 0.57 -20.50 -14.46
C ARG A 29 1.33 -19.55 -13.52
N THR A 30 0.96 -18.28 -13.51
CA THR A 30 1.65 -17.23 -12.75
C THR A 30 0.67 -16.41 -11.93
N ASN A 31 1.11 -15.96 -10.75
CA ASN A 31 0.29 -15.10 -9.88
C ASN A 31 -0.11 -13.76 -10.53
N ALA A 32 0.65 -13.29 -11.52
CA ALA A 32 0.30 -12.09 -12.27
C ALA A 32 -1.02 -12.21 -13.05
N GLN A 33 -1.36 -13.42 -13.48
CA GLN A 33 -2.63 -13.68 -14.20
C GLN A 33 -3.85 -13.54 -13.31
N SER A 34 -3.73 -13.81 -11.99
CA SER A 34 -4.86 -13.70 -11.05
C SER A 34 -5.49 -12.31 -11.05
N ARG A 35 -4.67 -11.26 -11.16
CA ARG A 35 -5.15 -9.88 -11.19
C ARG A 35 -6.14 -9.62 -12.32
N THR A 36 -5.84 -10.09 -13.51
CA THR A 36 -6.70 -9.90 -14.68
C THR A 36 -8.07 -10.60 -14.49
N PHE A 37 -8.07 -11.76 -13.83
CA PHE A 37 -9.31 -12.46 -13.47
C PHE A 37 -10.06 -11.72 -12.37
N GLU A 38 -9.39 -11.24 -11.33
CA GLU A 38 -10.01 -10.46 -10.25
C GLU A 38 -10.68 -9.18 -10.77
N GLU A 39 -9.98 -8.43 -11.63
CA GLU A 39 -10.50 -7.21 -12.24
C GLU A 39 -11.75 -7.50 -13.10
N GLU A 40 -11.73 -8.57 -13.88
CA GLU A 40 -12.87 -8.95 -14.73
C GLU A 40 -14.06 -9.42 -13.90
N MET A 41 -13.85 -10.25 -12.88
CA MET A 41 -14.91 -10.77 -12.00
C MET A 41 -15.61 -9.68 -11.20
N ARG A 42 -14.92 -8.59 -10.88
CA ARG A 42 -15.49 -7.45 -10.12
C ARG A 42 -16.35 -6.51 -10.95
N LYS A 43 -16.33 -6.63 -12.28
CA LYS A 43 -17.17 -5.78 -13.13
C LYS A 43 -18.65 -6.05 -12.86
N PRO A 44 -19.48 -5.01 -12.71
CA PRO A 44 -20.92 -5.17 -12.44
C PRO A 44 -21.64 -6.02 -13.49
N GLU A 45 -21.26 -5.87 -14.75
CA GLU A 45 -21.81 -6.64 -15.88
C GLU A 45 -21.43 -8.12 -15.83
N VAL A 46 -20.37 -8.48 -15.12
CA VAL A 46 -20.00 -9.88 -14.90
C VAL A 46 -20.79 -10.48 -13.75
N GLY A 47 -21.17 -9.68 -12.74
CA GLY A 47 -22.08 -10.10 -11.67
C GLY A 47 -21.57 -11.21 -10.76
N MET A 48 -20.25 -11.49 -10.79
CA MET A 48 -19.64 -12.51 -9.92
C MET A 48 -19.29 -11.95 -8.54
N GLY A 49 -19.06 -10.64 -8.43
CA GLY A 49 -18.72 -9.97 -7.18
C GLY A 49 -17.51 -10.56 -6.48
N ALA A 50 -17.62 -10.80 -5.19
CA ALA A 50 -16.57 -11.38 -4.34
C ALA A 50 -16.71 -12.91 -4.14
N ASN A 51 -17.47 -13.60 -4.99
CA ASN A 51 -17.75 -15.04 -4.87
C ASN A 51 -16.60 -15.93 -5.39
N TYR A 52 -15.36 -15.55 -5.11
CA TYR A 52 -14.18 -16.35 -5.45
C TYR A 52 -13.14 -16.32 -4.33
N ARG A 53 -12.26 -17.32 -4.31
CA ARG A 53 -11.09 -17.38 -3.45
C ARG A 53 -9.84 -17.63 -4.29
N ILE A 54 -8.74 -16.96 -3.93
CA ILE A 54 -7.43 -17.20 -4.54
C ILE A 54 -6.66 -18.13 -3.62
N TYR A 55 -6.19 -19.24 -4.17
CA TYR A 55 -5.34 -20.20 -3.47
C TYR A 55 -3.89 -20.08 -3.99
N GLY A 56 -2.94 -20.05 -3.08
CA GLY A 56 -1.50 -20.08 -3.41
C GLY A 56 -0.89 -18.75 -3.85
N GLY A 57 -1.68 -17.67 -3.92
CA GLY A 57 -1.20 -16.31 -4.23
C GLY A 57 -1.66 -15.29 -3.18
N LEU A 58 -0.84 -14.26 -2.94
CA LEU A 58 -1.30 -13.09 -2.20
C LEU A 58 -2.29 -12.32 -3.09
N SER A 59 -3.50 -12.02 -2.59
CA SER A 59 -4.40 -11.07 -3.22
C SER A 59 -3.64 -9.78 -3.55
N PHE A 60 -3.98 -9.12 -4.67
CA PHE A 60 -3.36 -7.85 -5.05
C PHE A 60 -3.23 -6.88 -3.86
N TYR A 61 -4.28 -6.74 -3.05
CA TYR A 61 -4.29 -5.86 -1.88
C TYR A 61 -3.46 -6.37 -0.69
N GLN A 62 -3.03 -7.64 -0.72
CA GLN A 62 -2.17 -8.22 0.32
C GLN A 62 -0.68 -8.10 -0.02
N ARG A 63 -0.34 -7.71 -1.24
CA ARG A 63 1.03 -7.47 -1.65
C ARG A 63 1.64 -6.35 -0.83
N LYS A 64 2.91 -6.52 -0.47
CA LYS A 64 3.65 -5.58 0.38
C LYS A 64 3.63 -4.17 -0.20
N GLU A 65 3.98 -4.03 -1.47
CA GLU A 65 4.06 -2.77 -2.20
C GLU A 65 2.71 -2.03 -2.23
N ILE A 66 1.61 -2.76 -2.35
CA ILE A 66 0.26 -2.17 -2.34
C ILE A 66 -0.11 -1.68 -0.94
N LYS A 67 0.19 -2.48 0.10
CA LYS A 67 -0.01 -2.06 1.50
C LYS A 67 0.83 -0.84 1.86
N ASP A 68 2.04 -0.75 1.31
CA ASP A 68 2.92 0.40 1.55
C ASP A 68 2.33 1.67 0.92
N ILE A 69 1.85 1.61 -0.33
CA ILE A 69 1.18 2.74 -0.98
C ILE A 69 -0.10 3.14 -0.24
N ILE A 70 -0.92 2.16 0.17
CA ILE A 70 -2.13 2.41 0.97
C ILE A 70 -1.77 3.11 2.30
N ALA A 71 -0.67 2.74 2.94
CA ALA A 71 -0.23 3.38 4.18
C ALA A 71 0.15 4.86 3.98
N TYR A 72 0.72 5.23 2.81
CA TYR A 72 0.89 6.65 2.47
C TYR A 72 -0.45 7.38 2.41
N PHE A 73 -1.44 6.83 1.70
CA PHE A 73 -2.78 7.43 1.64
C PHE A 73 -3.42 7.55 3.02
N ARG A 74 -3.32 6.49 3.85
CA ARG A 74 -3.87 6.49 5.22
C ARG A 74 -3.25 7.61 6.05
N LEU A 75 -1.92 7.77 6.02
CA LEU A 75 -1.23 8.81 6.77
C LEU A 75 -1.54 10.22 6.25
N ILE A 76 -1.74 10.39 4.94
CA ILE A 76 -2.14 11.67 4.35
C ILE A 76 -3.54 12.09 4.81
N VAL A 77 -4.47 11.14 4.88
CA VAL A 77 -5.86 11.38 5.31
C VAL A 77 -5.96 11.54 6.83
N ASN A 78 -5.20 10.74 7.56
CA ASN A 78 -5.14 10.77 9.02
C ASN A 78 -3.70 10.69 9.50
N PRO A 79 -3.05 11.84 9.80
CA PRO A 79 -1.67 11.86 10.29
C PRO A 79 -1.46 11.14 11.63
N ASP A 80 -2.53 10.91 12.41
CA ASP A 80 -2.46 10.18 13.68
C ASP A 80 -2.56 8.64 13.51
N ASP A 81 -2.59 8.14 12.28
CA ASP A 81 -2.55 6.71 11.99
C ASP A 81 -1.16 6.13 12.24
N GLU A 82 -0.94 5.65 13.46
CA GLU A 82 0.34 5.11 13.89
C GLU A 82 0.80 3.87 13.10
N GLU A 83 -0.14 3.01 12.71
CA GLU A 83 0.20 1.83 11.92
C GLU A 83 0.76 2.23 10.55
N ALA A 84 0.08 3.18 9.90
CA ALA A 84 0.54 3.73 8.62
C ALA A 84 1.88 4.45 8.79
N PHE A 85 2.04 5.28 9.83
CA PHE A 85 3.28 5.98 10.13
C PHE A 85 4.45 5.01 10.29
N ARG A 86 4.34 4.00 11.17
CA ARG A 86 5.38 3.00 11.43
C ARG A 86 5.75 2.22 10.18
N ARG A 87 4.77 1.96 9.32
CA ARG A 87 4.97 1.22 8.08
C ARG A 87 5.82 1.97 7.08
N ILE A 88 5.65 3.29 6.94
CA ILE A 88 6.26 4.06 5.85
C ILE A 88 7.39 4.98 6.27
N ILE A 89 7.60 5.25 7.55
CA ILE A 89 8.64 6.18 8.02
C ILE A 89 10.04 5.81 7.47
N ASN A 90 10.33 4.53 7.35
CA ASN A 90 11.58 4.02 6.78
C ASN A 90 11.38 3.18 5.52
N TYR A 91 10.26 3.36 4.81
CA TYR A 91 10.02 2.71 3.52
C TYR A 91 9.59 3.73 2.45
N PRO A 92 10.32 3.80 1.31
CA PRO A 92 11.64 3.19 1.04
C PRO A 92 12.72 3.59 2.06
N ALA A 93 13.80 2.82 2.12
CA ALA A 93 14.83 2.98 3.15
C ALA A 93 15.39 4.42 3.23
N ARG A 94 15.16 5.09 4.37
CA ARG A 94 15.63 6.46 4.66
C ARG A 94 16.74 6.49 5.70
N GLY A 95 17.14 5.31 6.20
CA GLY A 95 18.09 5.20 7.30
C GLY A 95 17.54 5.69 8.65
N ILE A 96 16.22 5.57 8.83
CA ILE A 96 15.52 5.78 10.10
C ILE A 96 15.32 4.39 10.72
N GLY A 97 16.21 4.01 11.62
CA GLY A 97 16.21 2.66 12.22
C GLY A 97 15.24 2.54 13.39
N ASN A 98 15.04 1.29 13.85
CA ASN A 98 14.12 0.95 14.94
C ASN A 98 14.43 1.73 16.24
N THR A 99 15.69 1.97 16.56
CA THR A 99 16.07 2.76 17.74
C THR A 99 15.50 4.18 17.69
N THR A 100 15.48 4.80 16.50
CA THR A 100 14.88 6.12 16.32
C THR A 100 13.37 6.05 16.47
N ILE A 101 12.74 5.03 15.90
CA ILE A 101 11.28 4.81 16.02
C ILE A 101 10.90 4.63 17.50
N MET A 102 11.66 3.85 18.25
CA MET A 102 11.43 3.67 19.70
C MET A 102 11.54 5.00 20.47
N LYS A 103 12.48 5.87 20.12
CA LYS A 103 12.60 7.22 20.74
C LYS A 103 11.40 8.09 20.43
N ILE A 104 10.88 8.05 19.18
CA ILE A 104 9.67 8.78 18.80
C ILE A 104 8.47 8.26 19.59
N VAL A 105 8.34 6.94 19.74
CA VAL A 105 7.26 6.32 20.53
C VAL A 105 7.33 6.75 21.99
N ALA A 106 8.51 6.68 22.61
CA ALA A 106 8.68 7.08 24.00
C ALA A 106 8.33 8.57 24.24
N ALA A 107 8.73 9.45 23.31
CA ALA A 107 8.37 10.87 23.39
C ALA A 107 6.85 11.08 23.21
N ALA A 108 6.23 10.37 22.28
CA ALA A 108 4.77 10.43 22.05
C ALA A 108 3.97 9.95 23.27
N GLU A 109 4.38 8.84 23.88
CA GLU A 109 3.76 8.30 25.09
C GLU A 109 3.93 9.26 26.29
N GLN A 110 5.12 9.84 26.45
CA GLN A 110 5.41 10.79 27.52
C GLN A 110 4.51 12.03 27.45
N ASP A 111 4.33 12.57 26.26
CA ASP A 111 3.60 13.83 26.05
C ASP A 111 2.12 13.62 25.70
N GLY A 112 1.66 12.37 25.51
CA GLY A 112 0.28 12.03 25.16
C GLY A 112 -0.12 12.53 23.76
N VAL A 113 0.80 12.50 22.81
CA VAL A 113 0.60 12.99 21.43
C VAL A 113 0.86 11.88 20.41
N SER A 114 0.49 12.11 19.14
CA SER A 114 0.75 11.14 18.08
C SER A 114 2.22 11.09 17.65
N LEU A 115 2.64 10.00 17.01
CA LEU A 115 3.99 9.86 16.45
C LEU A 115 4.27 10.94 15.41
N TRP A 116 3.25 11.33 14.65
CA TRP A 116 3.33 12.40 13.67
C TRP A 116 3.60 13.76 14.32
N GLU A 117 2.94 14.05 15.44
CA GLU A 117 3.13 15.29 16.17
C GLU A 117 4.58 15.41 16.66
N VAL A 118 5.14 14.35 17.25
CA VAL A 118 6.56 14.34 17.68
C VAL A 118 7.51 14.63 16.52
N VAL A 119 7.28 14.06 15.34
CA VAL A 119 8.13 14.31 14.17
C VAL A 119 7.86 15.69 13.55
N SER A 120 6.65 16.20 13.70
CA SER A 120 6.29 17.52 13.21
C SER A 120 6.90 18.66 14.05
N ARG A 121 7.03 18.46 15.37
CA ARG A 121 7.56 19.43 16.33
C ARG A 121 8.60 18.81 17.27
N PRO A 122 9.70 18.25 16.74
CA PRO A 122 10.62 17.45 17.52
C PRO A 122 11.29 18.21 18.67
N SER A 123 11.44 19.52 18.57
CA SER A 123 11.99 20.37 19.64
C SER A 123 11.01 20.57 20.81
N GLU A 124 9.70 20.52 20.57
CA GLU A 124 8.69 20.64 21.62
C GLU A 124 8.56 19.35 22.43
N HIS A 125 8.85 18.20 21.81
CA HIS A 125 8.73 16.89 22.43
C HIS A 125 10.07 16.29 22.87
N ALA A 126 11.09 17.13 23.05
CA ALA A 126 12.43 16.75 23.53
C ALA A 126 13.02 15.49 22.84
N LEU A 127 12.77 15.31 21.54
CA LEU A 127 13.23 14.16 20.79
C LEU A 127 14.76 14.15 20.67
N ASP A 128 15.40 13.29 21.47
CA ASP A 128 16.86 13.15 21.50
C ASP A 128 17.37 12.24 20.39
N VAL A 129 17.71 12.83 19.25
CA VAL A 129 18.37 12.16 18.12
C VAL A 129 19.52 13.02 17.59
N ASN A 130 20.49 12.38 16.97
CA ASN A 130 21.61 13.12 16.38
C ASN A 130 21.16 13.95 15.16
N LYS A 131 21.97 14.94 14.78
CA LYS A 131 21.68 15.88 13.69
C LYS A 131 21.36 15.18 12.35
N GLY A 132 22.09 14.10 12.02
CA GLY A 132 21.85 13.35 10.78
C GLY A 132 20.49 12.66 10.77
N THR A 133 20.09 12.06 11.89
CA THR A 133 18.77 11.44 12.05
C THR A 133 17.68 12.51 12.04
N MET A 134 17.88 13.64 12.69
CA MET A 134 16.93 14.76 12.65
C MET A 134 16.69 15.24 11.23
N THR A 135 17.72 15.39 10.41
CA THR A 135 17.60 15.78 9.01
C THR A 135 16.72 14.79 8.22
N LYS A 136 16.89 13.48 8.48
CA LYS A 136 16.06 12.44 7.82
C LYS A 136 14.59 12.51 8.26
N LEU A 137 14.33 12.72 9.53
CA LEU A 137 12.97 12.88 10.06
C LEU A 137 12.28 14.12 9.49
N LEU A 138 12.97 15.24 9.44
CA LEU A 138 12.45 16.46 8.82
C LEU A 138 12.22 16.30 7.32
N GLY A 139 13.05 15.53 6.62
CA GLY A 139 12.84 15.18 5.23
C GLY A 139 11.58 14.33 5.03
N PHE A 140 11.35 13.33 5.88
CA PHE A 140 10.13 12.53 5.86
C PHE A 140 8.89 13.40 6.17
N ARG A 141 8.97 14.25 7.20
CA ARG A 141 7.89 15.20 7.52
C ARG A 141 7.54 16.10 6.34
N ALA A 142 8.55 16.69 5.70
CA ALA A 142 8.34 17.58 4.56
C ALA A 142 7.66 16.84 3.39
N LEU A 143 8.05 15.59 3.13
CA LEU A 143 7.45 14.76 2.09
C LEU A 143 5.97 14.51 2.37
N ILE A 144 5.60 14.07 3.58
CA ILE A 144 4.21 13.80 3.93
C ILE A 144 3.39 15.11 3.93
N ALA A 145 3.94 16.20 4.47
CA ALA A 145 3.26 17.49 4.45
C ALA A 145 2.97 17.97 3.02
N SER A 146 3.89 17.75 2.07
CA SER A 146 3.64 18.08 0.66
C SER A 146 2.47 17.26 0.08
N PHE A 147 2.39 15.97 0.40
CA PHE A 147 1.29 15.13 -0.06
C PHE A 147 -0.06 15.53 0.56
N ILE A 148 -0.08 15.94 1.82
CA ILE A 148 -1.30 16.45 2.49
C ILE A 148 -1.83 17.71 1.75
N GLU A 149 -0.95 18.62 1.37
CA GLU A 149 -1.34 19.80 0.59
C GLU A 149 -1.80 19.41 -0.82
N GLU A 150 -1.08 18.53 -1.49
CA GLU A 150 -1.44 18.06 -2.84
C GLU A 150 -2.76 17.30 -2.87
N ALA A 151 -3.12 16.61 -1.79
CA ALA A 151 -4.39 15.89 -1.66
C ALA A 151 -5.62 16.80 -1.68
N LYS A 152 -5.47 18.10 -1.41
CA LYS A 152 -6.55 19.08 -1.47
C LYS A 152 -6.98 19.40 -2.90
N GLU A 153 -6.07 19.24 -3.87
CA GLU A 153 -6.26 19.67 -5.25
C GLU A 153 -6.27 18.50 -6.25
N LYS A 154 -5.65 17.36 -5.89
CA LYS A 154 -5.46 16.22 -6.77
C LYS A 154 -6.44 15.09 -6.48
N ASP A 155 -6.88 14.41 -7.53
CA ASP A 155 -7.59 13.14 -7.40
C ASP A 155 -6.65 12.02 -6.91
N ALA A 156 -7.25 10.92 -6.43
CA ALA A 156 -6.51 9.79 -5.86
C ALA A 156 -5.51 9.16 -6.86
N LEU A 157 -5.80 9.17 -8.16
CA LEU A 157 -4.90 8.60 -9.17
C LEU A 157 -3.64 9.45 -9.32
N LYS A 158 -3.80 10.77 -9.46
CA LYS A 158 -2.68 11.71 -9.59
C LYS A 158 -1.84 11.72 -8.31
N LEU A 159 -2.49 11.78 -7.16
CA LEU A 159 -1.80 11.71 -5.88
C LEU A 159 -1.02 10.40 -5.71
N GLY A 160 -1.59 9.26 -6.11
CA GLY A 160 -0.91 7.98 -6.10
C GLY A 160 0.33 7.92 -6.98
N GLN A 161 0.28 8.52 -8.17
CA GLN A 161 1.43 8.65 -9.05
C GLN A 161 2.55 9.48 -8.41
N GLU A 162 2.20 10.62 -7.80
CA GLU A 162 3.14 11.47 -7.08
C GLU A 162 3.78 10.75 -5.88
N ILE A 163 2.98 10.02 -5.10
CA ILE A 163 3.49 9.21 -3.99
C ILE A 163 4.52 8.22 -4.49
N ILE A 164 4.22 7.46 -5.54
CA ILE A 164 5.12 6.44 -6.10
C ILE A 164 6.43 7.06 -6.59
N GLU A 165 6.38 8.23 -7.21
CA GLU A 165 7.58 8.90 -7.72
C GLU A 165 8.39 9.58 -6.63
N LYS A 166 7.76 10.48 -5.85
CA LYS A 166 8.47 11.34 -4.88
C LYS A 166 8.92 10.60 -3.63
N SER A 167 8.20 9.53 -3.23
CA SER A 167 8.61 8.72 -2.07
C SER A 167 9.86 7.87 -2.33
N GLY A 168 10.16 7.58 -3.60
CA GLY A 168 11.21 6.67 -4.03
C GLY A 168 10.78 5.20 -4.17
N ILE A 169 9.49 4.87 -4.00
CA ILE A 169 8.94 3.51 -4.19
C ILE A 169 9.26 2.98 -5.58
N LYS A 170 9.08 3.79 -6.62
CA LYS A 170 9.40 3.41 -8.01
C LYS A 170 10.85 2.95 -8.19
N ALA A 171 11.78 3.69 -7.59
CA ALA A 171 13.20 3.37 -7.67
C ALA A 171 13.56 2.12 -6.85
N ASP A 172 12.85 1.88 -5.74
CA ASP A 172 13.05 0.72 -4.87
C ASP A 172 12.54 -0.56 -5.55
N LEU A 173 11.34 -0.53 -6.11
CA LEU A 173 10.76 -1.64 -6.87
C LEU A 173 11.56 -1.97 -8.13
N GLY A 174 12.18 -0.98 -8.77
CA GLY A 174 13.04 -1.20 -9.93
C GLY A 174 14.34 -1.96 -9.63
N LYS A 175 14.77 -1.99 -8.37
CA LYS A 175 15.93 -2.78 -7.94
C LYS A 175 15.59 -4.27 -7.75
N ASP A 176 14.38 -4.58 -7.32
CA ASP A 176 13.93 -5.96 -7.10
C ASP A 176 13.62 -6.72 -8.40
N GLN A 177 13.31 -6.02 -9.50
CA GLN A 177 13.06 -6.64 -10.80
C GLN A 177 14.31 -7.31 -11.42
N SER A 178 15.50 -7.06 -10.89
CA SER A 178 16.72 -7.74 -11.32
C SER A 178 16.90 -9.16 -10.72
N ALA A 179 16.08 -9.55 -9.76
CA ALA A 179 16.21 -10.84 -9.06
C ALA A 179 15.12 -11.88 -9.39
N GLU A 180 14.01 -11.48 -10.05
CA GLU A 180 12.90 -12.36 -10.42
C GLU A 180 12.64 -12.43 -11.93
N GLY A 181 13.60 -12.06 -12.73
CA GLY A 181 13.50 -11.96 -14.21
C GLY A 181 14.07 -13.15 -14.96
N ASP A 182 13.86 -14.41 -14.47
CA ASP A 182 14.09 -15.65 -15.24
C ASP A 182 12.92 -16.64 -15.05
#